data_9a5875037d342ab2ff2f15e03a6ff702
#
_entry.id   9a5875037d342ab2ff2f15e03a6ff702
#
_cell.length_a   1.000
_cell.length_b   1.000
_cell.length_c   1.000
_cell.angle_alpha   90.00
_cell.angle_beta   90.00
_cell.angle_gamma   90.00
#
_symmetry.space_group_name_H-M   'P 1'
#
loop_
_entity.id
_entity.type
_entity.pdbx_description
1 polymer ?
#
loop_
_entity_poly.entity_id
_entity_poly.type
_entity_poly.pdbx_seq_one_letter_code
_entity_poly.pdbx_strand_id
1 'polypeptide(L)'
;MLHVPYRGTSGYIQDLLGGEIMTGFLPVHVAQGFIRTGKLTALAVGSPKRHPVAADVPTLIELGYKNIDVDLWYAFFVPAKTPASYVAQLQAEISAILREPGVRDVLNKGGMDARSTTSEELGEMAQKDYVRWGQVIRNKNIEGS
;
A
#
# COMPACT_ATOMS: atom_id res chain seq x y z
N MET A 1 7.47 -19.92 -10.14
CA MET A 1 8.17 -18.65 -9.92
C MET A 1 8.98 -18.80 -8.64
N LEU A 2 10.28 -18.46 -8.65
CA LEU A 2 11.11 -18.53 -7.45
C LEU A 2 10.96 -17.23 -6.66
N HIS A 3 10.71 -17.32 -5.34
CA HIS A 3 10.68 -16.15 -4.46
C HIS A 3 12.12 -15.73 -4.09
N VAL A 4 12.43 -14.46 -4.28
CA VAL A 4 13.71 -13.84 -3.89
C VAL A 4 13.43 -12.84 -2.76
N PRO A 5 13.84 -13.12 -1.52
CA PRO A 5 13.58 -12.22 -0.39
C PRO A 5 14.52 -11.01 -0.40
N TYR A 6 14.00 -9.83 -0.06
CA TYR A 6 14.76 -8.58 0.06
C TYR A 6 14.56 -7.94 1.44
N ARG A 7 15.61 -7.39 2.01
CA ARG A 7 15.56 -6.59 3.26
C ARG A 7 15.19 -5.13 2.94
N GLY A 8 13.99 -4.92 2.37
CA GLY A 8 13.50 -3.59 2.04
C GLY A 8 13.50 -3.27 0.55
N THR A 9 12.99 -2.08 0.22
CA THR A 9 12.61 -1.73 -1.14
C THR A 9 13.79 -1.32 -2.04
N SER A 10 14.87 -0.79 -1.47
CA SER A 10 15.96 -0.19 -2.26
C SER A 10 16.71 -1.19 -3.13
N GLY A 11 17.20 -2.30 -2.54
CA GLY A 11 17.89 -3.35 -3.30
C GLY A 11 16.97 -4.04 -4.30
N TYR A 12 15.73 -4.29 -3.89
CA TYR A 12 14.71 -4.85 -4.73
C TYR A 12 14.44 -4.03 -6.01
N ILE A 13 14.33 -2.70 -5.89
CA ILE A 13 14.14 -1.82 -7.05
C ILE A 13 15.35 -1.83 -7.97
N GLN A 14 16.57 -1.81 -7.41
CA GLN A 14 17.79 -1.84 -8.21
C GLN A 14 17.87 -3.11 -9.07
N ASP A 15 17.60 -4.27 -8.47
CA ASP A 15 17.63 -5.55 -9.16
C ASP A 15 16.50 -5.69 -10.20
N LEU A 16 15.32 -5.15 -9.91
CA LEU A 16 14.22 -5.10 -10.87
C LEU A 16 14.55 -4.20 -12.07
N LEU A 17 15.15 -3.02 -11.84
CA LEU A 17 15.58 -2.12 -12.90
C LEU A 17 16.79 -2.63 -13.67
N GLY A 18 17.66 -3.38 -13.01
CA GLY A 18 18.82 -4.04 -13.60
C GLY A 18 18.50 -5.31 -14.38
N GLY A 19 17.28 -5.86 -14.22
CA GLY A 19 16.85 -7.10 -14.86
C GLY A 19 17.33 -8.38 -14.16
N GLU A 20 17.93 -8.27 -12.97
CA GLU A 20 18.32 -9.42 -12.13
C GLU A 20 17.08 -10.20 -11.65
N ILE A 21 15.97 -9.51 -11.45
CA ILE A 21 14.64 -10.09 -11.23
C ILE A 21 13.67 -9.60 -12.32
N MET A 22 12.83 -10.49 -12.80
CA MET A 22 11.96 -10.20 -13.93
C MET A 22 10.62 -9.55 -13.54
N THR A 23 10.15 -9.79 -12.33
CA THR A 23 8.82 -9.33 -11.88
C THR A 23 8.82 -9.07 -10.38
N GLY A 24 7.89 -8.23 -9.93
CA GLY A 24 7.71 -8.01 -8.51
C GLY A 24 6.50 -7.16 -8.16
N PHE A 25 6.20 -7.08 -6.87
CA PHE A 25 5.14 -6.24 -6.33
C PHE A 25 5.76 -4.97 -5.74
N LEU A 26 5.32 -3.81 -6.23
CA LEU A 26 5.73 -2.51 -5.72
C LEU A 26 4.50 -1.66 -5.36
N PRO A 27 4.57 -0.85 -4.30
CA PRO A 27 3.57 0.19 -4.07
C PRO A 27 3.50 1.14 -5.26
N VAL A 28 2.30 1.57 -5.65
CA VAL A 28 2.08 2.43 -6.82
C VAL A 28 2.89 3.74 -6.71
N HIS A 29 2.93 4.36 -5.52
CA HIS A 29 3.69 5.59 -5.29
C HIS A 29 5.20 5.44 -5.50
N VAL A 30 5.73 4.23 -5.37
CA VAL A 30 7.15 3.92 -5.66
C VAL A 30 7.34 3.63 -7.15
N ALA A 31 6.44 2.87 -7.76
CA ALA A 31 6.57 2.38 -9.14
C ALA A 31 6.25 3.45 -10.20
N GLN A 32 5.34 4.39 -9.92
CA GLN A 32 4.79 5.31 -10.92
C GLN A 32 5.83 6.12 -11.70
N GLY A 33 6.91 6.56 -11.04
CA GLY A 33 7.99 7.31 -11.70
C GLY A 33 8.72 6.47 -12.74
N PHE A 34 8.94 5.20 -12.45
CA PHE A 34 9.60 4.25 -13.36
C PHE A 34 8.67 3.81 -14.49
N ILE A 35 7.37 3.66 -14.22
CA ILE A 35 6.36 3.35 -15.23
C ILE A 35 6.26 4.51 -16.23
N ARG A 36 6.14 5.75 -15.74
CA ARG A 36 6.05 6.95 -16.58
C ARG A 36 7.27 7.17 -17.46
N THR A 37 8.45 6.76 -17.01
CA THR A 37 9.71 6.85 -17.78
C THR A 37 10.00 5.60 -18.62
N GLY A 38 9.08 4.63 -18.68
CA GLY A 38 9.21 3.41 -19.47
C GLY A 38 10.26 2.42 -18.93
N LYS A 39 10.76 2.63 -17.71
CA LYS A 39 11.73 1.73 -17.07
C LYS A 39 11.08 0.49 -16.46
N LEU A 40 9.79 0.57 -16.12
CA LEU A 40 9.00 -0.55 -15.65
C LEU A 40 7.67 -0.60 -16.42
N THR A 41 7.15 -1.81 -16.63
CA THR A 41 5.82 -2.04 -17.16
C THR A 41 4.91 -2.54 -16.05
N ALA A 42 3.82 -1.82 -15.77
CA ALA A 42 2.81 -2.29 -14.83
C ALA A 42 1.92 -3.33 -15.51
N LEU A 43 1.79 -4.50 -14.90
CA LEU A 43 1.00 -5.61 -15.43
C LEU A 43 -0.42 -5.62 -14.85
N ALA A 44 -0.56 -5.33 -13.56
CA ALA A 44 -1.82 -5.25 -12.85
C ALA A 44 -1.67 -4.48 -11.54
N VAL A 45 -2.78 -3.97 -10.99
CA VAL A 45 -2.85 -3.45 -9.62
C VAL A 45 -3.61 -4.42 -8.72
N GLY A 46 -3.19 -4.50 -7.44
CA GLY A 46 -3.79 -5.39 -6.44
C GLY A 46 -5.03 -4.84 -5.75
N SER A 47 -5.35 -3.56 -5.96
CA SER A 47 -6.54 -2.91 -5.39
C SER A 47 -7.83 -3.37 -6.09
N PRO A 48 -9.00 -3.29 -5.43
CA PRO A 48 -10.28 -3.66 -6.03
C PRO A 48 -10.69 -2.81 -7.24
N LYS A 49 -10.15 -1.59 -7.33
CA LYS A 49 -10.40 -0.64 -8.44
C LYS A 49 -9.07 -0.22 -9.04
N ARG A 50 -9.09 0.17 -10.31
CA ARG A 50 -7.92 0.76 -10.98
C ARG A 50 -7.45 2.00 -10.24
N HIS A 51 -6.14 2.16 -10.15
CA HIS A 51 -5.55 3.29 -9.44
C HIS A 51 -5.58 4.55 -10.34
N PRO A 52 -5.99 5.75 -9.84
CA PRO A 52 -6.11 6.97 -10.65
C PRO A 52 -4.83 7.35 -11.41
N VAL A 53 -3.66 7.17 -10.81
CA VAL A 53 -2.37 7.46 -11.47
C VAL A 53 -1.89 6.34 -12.42
N ALA A 54 -2.64 5.25 -12.53
CA ALA A 54 -2.36 4.09 -13.39
C ALA A 54 -3.68 3.55 -13.96
N ALA A 55 -4.54 4.43 -14.46
CA ALA A 55 -5.89 4.10 -14.92
C ALA A 55 -5.92 3.09 -16.08
N ASP A 56 -4.86 3.02 -16.86
CA ASP A 56 -4.73 2.07 -17.97
C ASP A 56 -4.34 0.66 -17.51
N VAL A 57 -3.88 0.52 -16.25
CA VAL A 57 -3.44 -0.77 -15.71
C VAL A 57 -4.65 -1.52 -15.13
N PRO A 58 -4.94 -2.74 -15.57
CA PRO A 58 -6.05 -3.52 -15.07
C PRO A 58 -5.84 -3.96 -13.62
N THR A 59 -6.91 -4.23 -12.90
CA THR A 59 -6.83 -4.88 -11.59
C THR A 59 -6.63 -6.39 -11.75
N LEU A 60 -6.08 -7.04 -10.73
CA LEU A 60 -6.01 -8.51 -10.69
C LEU A 60 -7.40 -9.15 -10.76
N ILE A 61 -8.44 -8.47 -10.23
CA ILE A 61 -9.84 -8.92 -10.29
C ILE A 61 -10.34 -8.90 -11.73
N GLU A 62 -10.07 -7.83 -12.50
CA GLU A 62 -10.43 -7.75 -13.94
C GLU A 62 -9.75 -8.83 -14.76
N LEU A 63 -8.55 -9.26 -14.35
CA LEU A 63 -7.81 -10.36 -14.98
C LEU A 63 -8.28 -11.76 -14.54
N GLY A 64 -9.36 -11.85 -13.73
CA GLY A 64 -9.96 -13.12 -13.33
C GLY A 64 -9.45 -13.71 -12.01
N TYR A 65 -8.51 -13.05 -11.34
CA TYR A 65 -8.03 -13.49 -10.03
C TYR A 65 -9.01 -13.05 -8.94
N LYS A 66 -9.77 -13.99 -8.40
CA LYS A 66 -10.77 -13.72 -7.35
C LYS A 66 -10.13 -13.65 -5.97
N ASN A 67 -10.74 -12.88 -5.07
CA ASN A 67 -10.35 -12.75 -3.66
C ASN A 67 -8.94 -12.19 -3.44
N ILE A 68 -8.42 -11.43 -4.39
CA ILE A 68 -7.19 -10.68 -4.23
C ILE A 68 -7.54 -9.23 -3.96
N ASP A 69 -7.22 -8.80 -2.76
CA ASP A 69 -7.28 -7.42 -2.30
C ASP A 69 -5.99 -7.20 -1.50
N VAL A 70 -5.00 -6.61 -2.15
CA VAL A 70 -3.68 -6.30 -1.58
C VAL A 70 -3.48 -4.79 -1.59
N ASP A 71 -4.44 -4.09 -1.03
CA ASP A 71 -4.32 -2.66 -0.83
C ASP A 71 -3.31 -2.35 0.29
N LEU A 72 -2.48 -1.34 0.08
CA LEU A 72 -1.47 -0.90 1.03
C LEU A 72 -1.93 0.40 1.66
N TRP A 73 -1.97 0.44 2.98
CA TRP A 73 -2.31 1.64 3.73
C TRP A 73 -1.18 2.06 4.67
N TYR A 74 -1.08 3.35 4.91
CA TYR A 74 -0.20 3.97 5.89
C TYR A 74 -1.05 4.61 6.98
N ALA A 75 -0.60 4.53 8.22
CA ALA A 75 -1.29 5.13 9.34
C ALA A 75 -0.32 5.73 10.36
N PHE A 76 -0.82 6.68 11.13
CA PHE A 76 -0.11 7.24 12.26
C PHE A 76 -0.45 6.46 13.52
N PHE A 77 0.56 6.14 14.30
CA PHE A 77 0.42 5.48 15.58
C PHE A 77 1.13 6.29 16.67
N VAL A 78 0.61 6.20 17.87
CA VAL A 78 1.19 6.80 19.07
C VAL A 78 1.45 5.71 20.11
N PRO A 79 2.36 5.93 21.10
CA PRO A 79 2.58 4.97 22.18
C PRO A 79 1.27 4.63 22.90
N ALA A 80 1.09 3.38 23.33
CA ALA A 80 -0.17 2.89 23.93
C ALA A 80 -0.63 3.63 25.19
N LYS A 81 0.29 4.32 25.89
CA LYS A 81 -0.01 5.10 27.11
C LYS A 81 -0.29 6.58 26.83
N THR A 82 -0.41 7.00 25.56
CA THR A 82 -0.76 8.38 25.20
C THR A 82 -2.19 8.67 25.68
N PRO A 83 -2.41 9.78 26.42
CA PRO A 83 -3.74 10.15 26.89
C PRO A 83 -4.75 10.27 25.74
N ALA A 84 -5.97 9.78 25.95
CA ALA A 84 -7.01 9.77 24.91
C ALA A 84 -7.34 11.18 24.35
N SER A 85 -7.22 12.23 25.15
CA SER A 85 -7.42 13.61 24.71
C SER A 85 -6.40 14.03 23.64
N TYR A 86 -5.13 13.64 23.79
CA TYR A 86 -4.10 13.91 22.80
C TYR A 86 -4.32 13.10 21.51
N VAL A 87 -4.74 11.83 21.65
CA VAL A 87 -5.07 10.99 20.49
C VAL A 87 -6.20 11.64 19.68
N ALA A 88 -7.27 12.06 20.35
CA ALA A 88 -8.41 12.73 19.71
C ALA A 88 -8.01 14.05 19.03
N GLN A 89 -7.15 14.84 19.67
CA GLN A 89 -6.64 16.09 19.09
C GLN A 89 -5.83 15.81 17.83
N LEU A 90 -4.85 14.92 17.91
CA LEU A 90 -4.01 14.55 16.76
C LEU A 90 -4.85 14.00 15.59
N GLN A 91 -5.81 13.14 15.88
CA GLN A 91 -6.71 12.59 14.87
C GLN A 91 -7.52 13.69 14.18
N ALA A 92 -8.05 14.66 14.94
CA ALA A 92 -8.79 15.77 14.38
C ALA A 92 -7.92 16.67 13.49
N GLU A 93 -6.70 17.01 13.94
CA GLU A 93 -5.75 17.84 13.20
C GLU A 93 -5.29 17.13 11.91
N ILE A 94 -4.87 15.86 11.98
CA ILE A 94 -4.47 15.08 10.81
C ILE A 94 -5.63 14.97 9.82
N SER A 95 -6.85 14.72 10.30
CA SER A 95 -8.04 14.65 9.46
C SER A 95 -8.36 15.98 8.78
N ALA A 96 -8.12 17.10 9.44
CA ALA A 96 -8.28 18.44 8.84
C ALA A 96 -7.24 18.66 7.74
N ILE A 97 -5.97 18.36 8.01
CA ILE A 97 -4.87 18.48 7.03
C ILE A 97 -5.12 17.60 5.80
N LEU A 98 -5.54 16.36 5.98
CA LEU A 98 -5.84 15.45 4.87
C LEU A 98 -7.04 15.88 4.01
N ARG A 99 -7.89 16.80 4.51
CA ARG A 99 -8.97 17.40 3.73
C ARG A 99 -8.56 18.64 2.95
N GLU A 100 -7.39 19.21 3.23
CA GLU A 100 -6.89 20.37 2.51
C GLU A 100 -6.64 20.04 1.04
N PRO A 101 -7.18 20.83 0.07
CA PRO A 101 -7.04 20.52 -1.36
C PRO A 101 -5.58 20.39 -1.81
N GLY A 102 -4.69 21.23 -1.29
CA GLY A 102 -3.25 21.20 -1.63
C GLY A 102 -2.58 19.91 -1.16
N VAL A 103 -2.88 19.44 0.05
CA VAL A 103 -2.35 18.19 0.61
C VAL A 103 -2.88 16.99 -0.19
N ARG A 104 -4.19 16.96 -0.45
CA ARG A 104 -4.80 15.89 -1.25
C ARG A 104 -4.21 15.81 -2.66
N ASP A 105 -4.00 16.96 -3.31
CA ASP A 105 -3.43 17.02 -4.64
C ASP A 105 -1.98 16.46 -4.68
N VAL A 106 -1.16 16.81 -3.69
CA VAL A 106 0.21 16.29 -3.57
C VAL A 106 0.20 14.78 -3.34
N LEU A 107 -0.63 14.28 -2.41
CA LEU A 107 -0.73 12.84 -2.12
C LEU A 107 -1.25 12.07 -3.32
N ASN A 108 -2.32 12.53 -3.97
CA ASN A 108 -2.89 11.88 -5.15
C ASN A 108 -1.91 11.84 -6.32
N LYS A 109 -1.20 12.93 -6.59
CA LYS A 109 -0.12 12.96 -7.60
C LYS A 109 1.03 12.01 -7.23
N GLY A 110 1.26 11.84 -5.93
CA GLY A 110 2.19 10.87 -5.38
C GLY A 110 1.72 9.41 -5.46
N GLY A 111 0.50 9.14 -5.93
CA GLY A 111 -0.06 7.78 -5.98
C GLY A 111 -0.58 7.27 -4.64
N MET A 112 -0.98 8.18 -3.76
CA MET A 112 -1.58 7.88 -2.46
C MET A 112 -2.95 8.54 -2.35
N ASP A 113 -3.97 7.81 -1.93
CA ASP A 113 -5.31 8.37 -1.67
C ASP A 113 -5.37 8.93 -0.24
N ALA A 114 -5.59 10.25 -0.12
CA ALA A 114 -5.70 10.92 1.16
C ALA A 114 -7.03 10.58 1.83
N ARG A 115 -6.99 9.72 2.83
CA ARG A 115 -8.16 9.24 3.57
C ARG A 115 -7.94 9.36 5.08
N SER A 116 -8.93 9.84 5.81
CA SER A 116 -8.93 9.80 7.27
C SER A 116 -9.95 8.79 7.79
N THR A 117 -9.65 8.18 8.92
CA THR A 117 -10.51 7.27 9.66
C THR A 117 -10.57 7.70 11.11
N THR A 118 -11.53 7.19 11.87
CA THR A 118 -11.46 7.25 13.34
C THR A 118 -10.41 6.24 13.86
N SER A 119 -10.05 6.35 15.14
CA SER A 119 -9.13 5.39 15.77
C SER A 119 -9.73 3.98 15.83
N GLU A 120 -11.04 3.90 16.03
CA GLU A 120 -11.79 2.63 16.06
C GLU A 120 -11.77 1.97 14.68
N GLU A 121 -12.12 2.71 13.63
CA GLU A 121 -12.11 2.21 12.25
C GLU A 121 -10.70 1.73 11.84
N LEU A 122 -9.65 2.47 12.20
CA LEU A 122 -8.27 2.03 11.96
C LEU A 122 -7.94 0.74 12.73
N GLY A 123 -8.37 0.64 13.99
CA GLY A 123 -8.21 -0.56 14.79
C GLY A 123 -8.88 -1.80 14.17
N GLU A 124 -10.11 -1.63 13.69
CA GLU A 124 -10.84 -2.70 12.99
C GLU A 124 -10.16 -3.11 11.68
N MET A 125 -9.69 -2.14 10.90
CA MET A 125 -8.92 -2.40 9.67
C MET A 125 -7.65 -3.20 9.96
N ALA A 126 -6.88 -2.77 10.94
CA ALA A 126 -5.63 -3.43 11.34
C ALA A 126 -5.88 -4.85 11.84
N GLN A 127 -6.92 -5.06 12.68
CA GLN A 127 -7.30 -6.37 13.18
C GLN A 127 -7.76 -7.31 12.06
N LYS A 128 -8.55 -6.81 11.12
CA LYS A 128 -9.01 -7.56 9.95
C LYS A 128 -7.84 -8.01 9.07
N ASP A 129 -6.90 -7.11 8.80
CA ASP A 129 -5.71 -7.43 8.03
C ASP A 129 -4.79 -8.40 8.77
N TYR A 130 -4.61 -8.25 10.08
CA TYR A 130 -3.84 -9.19 10.89
C TYR A 130 -4.39 -10.62 10.80
N VAL A 131 -5.70 -10.79 10.92
CA VAL A 131 -6.34 -12.10 10.80
C VAL A 131 -6.18 -12.67 9.39
N ARG A 132 -6.46 -11.86 8.37
CA ARG A 132 -6.37 -12.24 6.96
C ARG A 132 -4.97 -12.68 6.56
N TRP A 133 -3.98 -11.82 6.82
CA TRP A 133 -2.59 -12.11 6.48
C TRP A 133 -2.03 -13.26 7.31
N GLY A 134 -2.40 -13.37 8.58
CA GLY A 134 -2.06 -14.51 9.41
C GLY A 134 -2.56 -15.84 8.83
N GLN A 135 -3.75 -15.86 8.24
CA GLN A 135 -4.26 -17.06 7.54
C GLN A 135 -3.46 -17.36 6.27
N VAL A 136 -3.14 -16.35 5.46
CA VAL A 136 -2.34 -16.53 4.24
C VAL A 136 -0.95 -17.08 4.57
N ILE A 137 -0.28 -16.49 5.56
CA ILE A 137 1.06 -16.92 6.02
C ILE A 137 1.04 -18.39 6.44
N ARG A 138 0.08 -18.79 7.28
CA ARG A 138 -0.06 -20.19 7.72
C ARG A 138 -0.38 -21.15 6.59
N ASN A 139 -1.34 -20.79 5.72
CA ASN A 139 -1.79 -21.67 4.63
C ASN A 139 -0.73 -21.86 3.53
N LYS A 140 0.20 -20.93 3.42
CA LYS A 140 1.27 -20.94 2.41
C LYS A 140 2.63 -21.30 2.98
N ASN A 141 2.73 -21.59 4.28
CA ASN A 141 3.97 -21.87 4.99
C ASN A 141 5.05 -20.81 4.72
N ILE A 142 4.66 -19.54 4.78
CA ILE A 142 5.58 -18.42 4.57
C ILE A 142 6.39 -18.24 5.87
N GLU A 143 7.69 -18.50 5.78
CA GLU A 143 8.62 -18.25 6.89
C GLU A 143 9.09 -16.80 6.88
N GLY A 144 9.20 -16.21 8.09
CA GLY A 144 9.78 -14.88 8.23
C GLY A 144 11.29 -14.92 7.95
N SER A 145 11.77 -13.97 7.20
CA SER A 145 13.21 -13.76 6.93
C SER A 145 13.86 -12.90 8.01
#